data_8c253a05e6e409ce29ea14e0a20b4c11
#
_entry.id   8c253a05e6e409ce29ea14e0a20b4c11
#
_cell.length_a   1.000
_cell.length_b   1.000
_cell.length_c   1.000
_cell.angle_alpha   90.00
_cell.angle_beta   90.00
_cell.angle_gamma   90.00
#
_symmetry.space_group_name_H-M   'P 1'
#
loop_
_entity.id
_entity.type
_entity.pdbx_description
1 polymer ?
#
loop_
_entity_poly.entity_id
_entity_poly.type
_entity_poly.pdbx_seq_one_letter_code
_entity_poly.pdbx_strand_id
1 'polypeptide(L)'
;MNSKKEKILLTQIKQDFTTPVDAISDYINLIIDGSDIYDDDISEEFENIKKSAKTLRVNFNEAFLEFAETKRKKINNDEEASILRHDLRTPLNGIIGYSEILIEDYEDDIDEKHNEDLSHIIELAKEIESAISRFVEFLKDGARSVEDEHESNESADNLFSSLGKIEYKLEIIEEIKNAKILASTLINRG
;
A
#
# COMPACT_ATOMS: atom_id res chain seq x y z
N MET A 1 -16.53 14.86 -21.04
CA MET A 1 -16.32 15.82 -19.92
C MET A 1 -16.24 15.00 -18.66
N ASN A 2 -15.05 14.83 -18.08
CA ASN A 2 -14.97 14.12 -16.81
C ASN A 2 -15.72 14.96 -15.77
N SER A 3 -16.71 14.41 -15.13
CA SER A 3 -17.45 15.11 -14.11
C SER A 3 -16.48 15.43 -12.96
N LYS A 4 -16.75 16.49 -12.19
CA LYS A 4 -15.96 16.83 -11.01
C LYS A 4 -15.89 15.65 -10.03
N LYS A 5 -16.97 14.87 -9.92
CA LYS A 5 -17.07 13.65 -9.13
C LYS A 5 -16.05 12.58 -9.57
N GLU A 6 -15.95 12.32 -10.88
CA GLU A 6 -15.02 11.34 -11.44
C GLU A 6 -13.55 11.66 -11.12
N LYS A 7 -13.19 12.96 -11.16
CA LYS A 7 -11.85 13.41 -10.76
C LYS A 7 -11.57 13.21 -9.27
N ILE A 8 -12.55 13.50 -8.43
CA ILE A 8 -12.44 13.31 -6.98
C ILE A 8 -12.25 11.83 -6.67
N LEU A 9 -13.06 10.97 -7.27
CA LEU A 9 -13.00 9.52 -7.08
C LEU A 9 -11.66 8.93 -7.53
N LEU A 10 -11.16 9.35 -8.71
CA LEU A 10 -9.83 8.95 -9.16
C LEU A 10 -8.71 9.37 -8.21
N THR A 11 -8.80 10.60 -7.69
CA THR A 11 -7.82 11.08 -6.72
C THR A 11 -7.87 10.23 -5.44
N GLN A 12 -9.05 9.88 -4.98
CA GLN A 12 -9.23 9.04 -3.82
C GLN A 12 -8.71 7.63 -4.03
N ILE A 13 -9.07 6.97 -5.13
CA ILE A 13 -8.53 5.65 -5.51
C ILE A 13 -7.01 5.66 -5.54
N LYS A 14 -6.41 6.71 -6.12
CA LYS A 14 -4.96 6.86 -6.14
C LYS A 14 -4.37 6.96 -4.74
N GLN A 15 -4.96 7.75 -3.86
CA GLN A 15 -4.49 7.92 -2.48
C GLN A 15 -4.65 6.63 -1.68
N ASP A 16 -5.80 5.97 -1.77
CA ASP A 16 -6.10 4.72 -1.10
C ASP A 16 -5.14 3.59 -1.49
N PHE A 17 -4.54 3.68 -2.67
CA PHE A 17 -3.52 2.76 -3.13
C PHE A 17 -2.10 3.22 -2.74
N THR A 18 -1.73 4.47 -3.02
CA THR A 18 -0.34 4.92 -2.85
C THR A 18 0.06 5.07 -1.38
N THR A 19 -0.86 5.51 -0.52
CA THR A 19 -0.57 5.71 0.91
C THR A 19 -0.12 4.43 1.61
N PRO A 20 -0.85 3.29 1.53
CA PRO A 20 -0.38 2.06 2.15
C PRO A 20 0.87 1.47 1.49
N VAL A 21 1.05 1.60 0.17
CA VAL A 21 2.29 1.17 -0.51
C VAL A 21 3.51 1.95 -0.03
N ASP A 22 3.36 3.26 0.15
CA ASP A 22 4.42 4.11 0.69
C ASP A 22 4.72 3.75 2.15
N ALA A 23 3.70 3.50 2.97
CA ALA A 23 3.87 3.06 4.35
C ALA A 23 4.62 1.72 4.44
N ILE A 24 4.27 0.72 3.61
CA ILE A 24 5.02 -0.55 3.53
C ILE A 24 6.49 -0.28 3.21
N SER A 25 6.76 0.57 2.22
CA SER A 25 8.13 0.91 1.83
C SER A 25 8.91 1.58 2.96
N ASP A 26 8.25 2.45 3.73
CA ASP A 26 8.86 3.13 4.88
C ASP A 26 9.15 2.16 6.03
N TYR A 27 8.22 1.24 6.37
CA TYR A 27 8.45 0.19 7.37
C TYR A 27 9.64 -0.69 7.00
N ILE A 28 9.66 -1.21 5.76
CA ILE A 28 10.76 -2.07 5.30
C ILE A 28 12.10 -1.34 5.30
N ASN A 29 12.15 -0.07 4.88
CA ASN A 29 13.39 0.69 4.94
C ASN A 29 13.87 0.89 6.38
N LEU A 30 12.96 1.14 7.34
CA LEU A 30 13.32 1.27 8.76
C LEU A 30 13.89 -0.03 9.33
N ILE A 31 13.30 -1.18 8.96
CA ILE A 31 13.80 -2.49 9.37
C ILE A 31 15.18 -2.74 8.78
N ILE A 32 15.38 -2.53 7.47
CA ILE A 32 16.64 -2.76 6.78
C ILE A 32 17.74 -1.82 7.30
N ASP A 33 17.45 -0.55 7.53
CA ASP A 33 18.41 0.42 8.06
C ASP A 33 18.88 0.08 9.49
N GLY A 34 18.09 -0.72 10.23
CA GLY A 34 18.43 -1.24 11.55
C GLY A 34 18.95 -2.70 11.57
N SER A 35 19.06 -3.35 10.41
CA SER A 35 19.18 -4.81 10.28
C SER A 35 20.61 -5.36 10.17
N ASP A 36 21.65 -4.63 10.55
CA ASP A 36 23.03 -5.15 10.64
C ASP A 36 23.16 -6.41 11.57
N ILE A 37 22.02 -6.79 12.22
CA ILE A 37 21.93 -7.91 13.16
C ILE A 37 21.36 -9.19 12.54
N TYR A 38 20.74 -9.13 11.35
CA TYR A 38 20.10 -10.27 10.72
C TYR A 38 21.05 -10.99 9.77
N ASP A 39 20.88 -12.30 9.65
CA ASP A 39 21.61 -13.11 8.68
C ASP A 39 21.18 -12.84 7.23
N ASP A 40 21.90 -13.42 6.28
CA ASP A 40 21.70 -13.18 4.85
C ASP A 40 20.30 -13.65 4.39
N ASP A 41 19.77 -14.74 4.94
CA ASP A 41 18.47 -15.32 4.54
C ASP A 41 17.31 -14.39 4.96
N ILE A 42 17.33 -13.91 6.20
CA ILE A 42 16.33 -12.96 6.72
C ILE A 42 16.43 -11.63 5.95
N SER A 43 17.63 -11.16 5.71
CA SER A 43 17.88 -9.91 4.98
C SER A 43 17.37 -10.01 3.53
N GLU A 44 17.52 -11.17 2.87
CA GLU A 44 16.98 -11.41 1.52
C GLU A 44 15.46 -11.31 1.48
N GLU A 45 14.75 -11.83 2.50
CA GLU A 45 13.29 -11.76 2.55
C GLU A 45 12.79 -10.30 2.72
N PHE A 46 13.44 -9.49 3.54
CA PHE A 46 13.12 -8.06 3.64
C PHE A 46 13.34 -7.32 2.31
N GLU A 47 14.43 -7.61 1.60
CA GLU A 47 14.67 -7.03 0.26
C GLU A 47 13.64 -7.53 -0.77
N ASN A 48 13.14 -8.75 -0.66
CA ASN A 48 12.07 -9.29 -1.50
C ASN A 48 10.75 -8.55 -1.29
N ILE A 49 10.39 -8.22 -0.04
CA ILE A 49 9.22 -7.36 0.27
C ILE A 49 9.39 -5.98 -0.36
N LYS A 50 10.55 -5.35 -0.18
CA LYS A 50 10.88 -4.03 -0.74
C LYS A 50 10.78 -4.02 -2.27
N LYS A 51 11.34 -5.03 -2.93
CA LYS A 51 11.27 -5.20 -4.38
C LYS A 51 9.84 -5.38 -4.87
N SER A 52 9.04 -6.14 -4.13
CA SER A 52 7.62 -6.38 -4.43
C SER A 52 6.81 -5.09 -4.29
N ALA A 53 7.00 -4.32 -3.22
CA ALA A 53 6.35 -3.03 -3.02
C ALA A 53 6.70 -2.03 -4.14
N LYS A 54 7.97 -1.97 -4.54
CA LYS A 54 8.41 -1.14 -5.67
C LYS A 54 7.76 -1.56 -6.98
N THR A 55 7.68 -2.85 -7.27
CA THR A 55 7.07 -3.40 -8.49
C THR A 55 5.57 -3.08 -8.51
N LEU A 56 4.88 -3.29 -7.39
CA LEU A 56 3.47 -2.97 -7.24
C LEU A 56 3.19 -1.47 -7.53
N ARG A 57 4.02 -0.59 -6.99
CA ARG A 57 3.91 0.85 -7.21
C ARG A 57 4.11 1.24 -8.68
N VAL A 58 5.08 0.63 -9.35
CA VAL A 58 5.36 0.88 -10.78
C VAL A 58 4.18 0.44 -11.62
N ASN A 59 3.71 -0.80 -11.45
CA ASN A 59 2.59 -1.36 -12.22
C ASN A 59 1.31 -0.52 -12.05
N PHE A 60 1.03 -0.08 -10.82
CA PHE A 60 -0.14 0.77 -10.57
C PHE A 60 -0.01 2.14 -11.25
N ASN A 61 1.15 2.78 -11.13
CA ASN A 61 1.37 4.08 -11.74
C ASN A 61 1.27 4.02 -13.26
N GLU A 62 1.80 2.99 -13.90
CA GLU A 62 1.70 2.77 -15.35
C GLU A 62 0.24 2.61 -15.77
N ALA A 63 -0.52 1.75 -15.10
CA ALA A 63 -1.93 1.55 -15.38
C ALA A 63 -2.75 2.83 -15.14
N PHE A 64 -2.44 3.59 -14.08
CA PHE A 64 -3.10 4.84 -13.76
C PHE A 64 -2.81 5.93 -14.79
N LEU A 65 -1.57 6.07 -15.24
CA LEU A 65 -1.15 7.04 -16.25
C LEU A 65 -1.76 6.70 -17.62
N GLU A 66 -1.73 5.44 -18.02
CA GLU A 66 -2.36 5.00 -19.26
C GLU A 66 -3.84 5.38 -19.29
N PHE A 67 -4.56 5.18 -18.20
CA PHE A 67 -5.96 5.59 -18.08
C PHE A 67 -6.12 7.12 -18.13
N ALA A 68 -5.26 7.88 -17.45
CA ALA A 68 -5.35 9.34 -17.38
C ALA A 68 -5.03 10.02 -18.73
N GLU A 69 -4.04 9.52 -19.47
CA GLU A 69 -3.56 10.10 -20.72
C GLU A 69 -4.43 9.75 -21.92
N THR A 70 -4.92 8.53 -22.01
CA THR A 70 -5.70 8.03 -23.16
C THR A 70 -7.12 8.57 -23.21
N LYS A 71 -7.52 9.45 -22.25
CA LYS A 71 -8.86 10.06 -22.20
C LYS A 71 -9.96 9.02 -22.46
N ARG A 72 -9.93 7.88 -21.78
CA ARG A 72 -10.97 6.83 -21.83
C ARG A 72 -10.64 5.59 -22.68
N LYS A 73 -9.56 4.92 -22.44
CA LYS A 73 -9.65 3.49 -22.66
C LYS A 73 -10.31 2.87 -21.41
N LYS A 74 -11.64 2.85 -21.39
CA LYS A 74 -12.34 1.89 -20.54
C LYS A 74 -11.75 0.52 -20.86
N ILE A 75 -11.44 -0.25 -19.84
CA ILE A 75 -11.21 -1.67 -20.01
C ILE A 75 -12.45 -2.24 -20.67
N ASN A 76 -12.33 -2.71 -21.92
CA ASN A 76 -13.48 -3.04 -22.76
C ASN A 76 -13.96 -4.48 -22.59
N ASN A 77 -13.17 -5.31 -21.88
CA ASN A 77 -13.50 -6.71 -21.69
C ASN A 77 -13.00 -7.23 -20.33
N ASP A 78 -13.56 -8.34 -19.89
CA ASP A 78 -13.20 -9.00 -18.64
C ASP A 78 -11.77 -9.56 -18.66
N GLU A 79 -11.22 -9.84 -19.83
CA GLU A 79 -9.85 -10.34 -20.01
C GLU A 79 -8.82 -9.27 -19.65
N GLU A 80 -8.96 -8.03 -20.19
CA GLU A 80 -8.07 -6.91 -19.83
C GLU A 80 -8.14 -6.59 -18.33
N ALA A 81 -9.34 -6.61 -17.75
CA ALA A 81 -9.55 -6.41 -16.31
C ALA A 81 -8.88 -7.51 -15.48
N SER A 82 -8.93 -8.75 -15.96
CA SER A 82 -8.29 -9.90 -15.30
C SER A 82 -6.77 -9.79 -15.34
N ILE A 83 -6.20 -9.42 -16.49
CA ILE A 83 -4.75 -9.22 -16.65
C ILE A 83 -4.27 -8.11 -15.70
N LEU A 84 -4.90 -6.94 -15.71
CA LEU A 84 -4.53 -5.85 -14.83
C LEU A 84 -4.61 -6.24 -13.34
N ARG A 85 -5.68 -6.94 -12.96
CA ARG A 85 -5.84 -7.44 -11.60
C ARG A 85 -4.73 -8.42 -11.23
N HIS A 86 -4.36 -9.31 -12.13
CA HIS A 86 -3.27 -10.26 -11.94
C HIS A 86 -1.93 -9.53 -11.77
N ASP A 87 -1.63 -8.56 -12.62
CA ASP A 87 -0.36 -7.83 -12.62
C ASP A 87 -0.15 -6.98 -11.36
N LEU A 88 -1.25 -6.49 -10.77
CA LEU A 88 -1.20 -5.78 -9.50
C LEU A 88 -1.17 -6.73 -8.29
N ARG A 89 -1.88 -7.86 -8.35
CA ARG A 89 -1.91 -8.83 -7.24
C ARG A 89 -0.64 -9.66 -7.10
N THR A 90 0.06 -9.92 -8.18
CA THR A 90 1.30 -10.72 -8.14
C THR A 90 2.35 -10.12 -7.19
N PRO A 91 2.76 -8.86 -7.33
CA PRO A 91 3.68 -8.27 -6.36
C PRO A 91 3.06 -8.08 -4.97
N LEU A 92 1.75 -7.87 -4.85
CA LEU A 92 1.07 -7.79 -3.56
C LEU A 92 1.16 -9.13 -2.80
N ASN A 93 0.93 -10.24 -3.48
CA ASN A 93 1.09 -11.57 -2.91
C ASN A 93 2.55 -11.85 -2.51
N GLY A 94 3.52 -11.26 -3.21
CA GLY A 94 4.92 -11.31 -2.80
C GLY A 94 5.15 -10.59 -1.47
N ILE A 95 4.57 -9.40 -1.27
CA ILE A 95 4.65 -8.68 0.01
C ILE A 95 4.09 -9.55 1.15
N ILE A 96 2.88 -10.10 0.97
CA ILE A 96 2.23 -10.93 1.98
C ILE A 96 3.05 -12.19 2.27
N GLY A 97 3.42 -12.94 1.21
CA GLY A 97 4.10 -14.22 1.37
C GLY A 97 5.45 -14.12 2.03
N TYR A 98 6.29 -13.15 1.66
CA TYR A 98 7.58 -12.94 2.31
C TYR A 98 7.43 -12.43 3.75
N SER A 99 6.41 -11.62 4.04
CA SER A 99 6.12 -11.21 5.41
C SER A 99 5.65 -12.39 6.28
N GLU A 100 4.82 -13.30 5.73
CA GLU A 100 4.39 -14.51 6.41
C GLU A 100 5.56 -15.47 6.67
N ILE A 101 6.46 -15.66 5.70
CA ILE A 101 7.70 -16.46 5.87
C ILE A 101 8.53 -15.91 7.04
N LEU A 102 8.75 -14.59 7.08
CA LEU A 102 9.53 -13.98 8.17
C LEU A 102 8.88 -14.20 9.54
N ILE A 103 7.57 -14.08 9.64
CA ILE A 103 6.83 -14.26 10.89
C ILE A 103 6.80 -15.74 11.31
N GLU A 104 6.64 -16.69 10.35
CA GLU A 104 6.41 -18.10 10.67
C GLU A 104 7.73 -18.87 10.84
N ASP A 105 8.71 -18.63 9.94
CA ASP A 105 9.94 -19.42 9.90
C ASP A 105 11.09 -18.82 10.73
N TYR A 106 11.02 -17.50 11.02
CA TYR A 106 12.07 -16.76 11.73
C TYR A 106 11.56 -16.04 12.99
N GLU A 107 10.47 -16.53 13.62
CA GLU A 107 9.85 -15.92 14.79
C GLU A 107 10.85 -15.68 15.93
N ASP A 108 11.75 -16.62 16.17
CA ASP A 108 12.76 -16.57 17.26
C ASP A 108 13.99 -15.71 16.90
N ASP A 109 14.22 -15.44 15.61
CA ASP A 109 15.39 -14.72 15.10
C ASP A 109 15.12 -13.23 14.83
N ILE A 110 13.84 -12.85 14.73
CA ILE A 110 13.37 -11.47 14.50
C ILE A 110 12.86 -10.88 15.80
N ASP A 111 13.23 -9.64 16.11
CA ASP A 111 12.74 -8.98 17.32
C ASP A 111 11.22 -8.71 17.27
N GLU A 112 10.61 -8.64 18.47
CA GLU A 112 9.16 -8.48 18.65
C GLU A 112 8.61 -7.26 17.90
N LYS A 113 9.36 -6.16 17.86
CA LYS A 113 8.95 -4.94 17.17
C LYS A 113 8.87 -5.15 15.66
N HIS A 114 9.86 -5.81 15.06
CA HIS A 114 9.82 -6.09 13.61
C HIS A 114 8.76 -7.12 13.25
N ASN A 115 8.42 -8.06 14.13
CA ASN A 115 7.27 -8.95 13.95
C ASN A 115 5.94 -8.18 13.99
N GLU A 116 5.79 -7.18 14.85
CA GLU A 116 4.65 -6.28 14.84
C GLU A 116 4.59 -5.46 13.53
N ASP A 117 5.72 -4.90 13.08
CA ASP A 117 5.81 -4.15 11.83
C ASP A 117 5.45 -5.01 10.61
N LEU A 118 5.87 -6.29 10.55
CA LEU A 118 5.49 -7.25 9.51
C LEU A 118 3.98 -7.53 9.53
N SER A 119 3.39 -7.67 10.70
CA SER A 119 1.94 -7.84 10.85
C SER A 119 1.18 -6.64 10.30
N HIS A 120 1.65 -5.41 10.56
CA HIS A 120 1.08 -4.19 9.99
C HIS A 120 1.26 -4.11 8.46
N ILE A 121 2.39 -4.58 7.94
CA ILE A 121 2.60 -4.68 6.48
C ILE A 121 1.55 -5.59 5.83
N ILE A 122 1.23 -6.73 6.43
CA ILE A 122 0.18 -7.64 5.96
C ILE A 122 -1.21 -6.96 5.99
N GLU A 123 -1.52 -6.20 7.04
CA GLU A 123 -2.78 -5.44 7.11
C GLU A 123 -2.86 -4.38 6.00
N LEU A 124 -1.79 -3.61 5.79
CA LEU A 124 -1.72 -2.64 4.71
C LEU A 124 -1.85 -3.29 3.33
N ALA A 125 -1.29 -4.48 3.14
CA ALA A 125 -1.42 -5.25 1.90
C ALA A 125 -2.88 -5.65 1.62
N LYS A 126 -3.65 -5.99 2.64
CA LYS A 126 -5.11 -6.26 2.51
C LYS A 126 -5.89 -4.99 2.13
N GLU A 127 -5.51 -3.82 2.65
CA GLU A 127 -6.11 -2.54 2.22
C GLU A 127 -5.83 -2.26 0.74
N ILE A 128 -4.60 -2.54 0.28
CA ILE A 128 -4.20 -2.40 -1.13
C ILE A 128 -5.01 -3.35 -2.02
N GLU A 129 -5.27 -4.58 -1.61
CA GLU A 129 -6.09 -5.53 -2.37
C GLU A 129 -7.51 -4.98 -2.63
N SER A 130 -8.11 -4.36 -1.62
CA SER A 130 -9.38 -3.66 -1.77
C SER A 130 -9.29 -2.48 -2.74
N ALA A 131 -8.22 -1.68 -2.65
CA ALA A 131 -7.99 -0.56 -3.57
C ALA A 131 -7.78 -1.02 -5.03
N ILE A 132 -7.08 -2.12 -5.27
CA ILE A 132 -6.93 -2.75 -6.58
C ILE A 132 -8.31 -3.12 -7.16
N SER A 133 -9.15 -3.76 -6.37
CA SER A 133 -10.47 -4.18 -6.79
C SER A 133 -11.32 -2.97 -7.21
N ARG A 134 -11.35 -1.92 -6.40
CA ARG A 134 -12.06 -0.64 -6.71
C ARG A 134 -11.50 0.04 -7.95
N PHE A 135 -10.18 0.04 -8.13
CA PHE A 135 -9.54 0.64 -9.30
C PHE A 135 -9.93 -0.08 -10.58
N VAL A 136 -9.85 -1.41 -10.60
CA VAL A 136 -10.21 -2.22 -11.78
C VAL A 136 -11.70 -2.05 -12.12
N GLU A 137 -12.59 -2.04 -11.10
CA GLU A 137 -14.01 -1.83 -11.31
C GLU A 137 -14.32 -0.44 -11.85
N PHE A 138 -13.65 0.59 -11.31
CA PHE A 138 -13.75 1.95 -11.85
C PHE A 138 -13.33 2.03 -13.32
N LEU A 139 -12.30 1.29 -13.73
CA LEU A 139 -11.85 1.25 -15.12
C LEU A 139 -12.87 0.55 -16.04
N LYS A 140 -13.61 -0.44 -15.53
CA LYS A 140 -14.67 -1.15 -16.29
C LYS A 140 -15.91 -0.28 -16.46
N ASP A 141 -16.49 0.17 -15.41
CA ASP A 141 -17.85 0.71 -15.38
C ASP A 141 -17.91 2.22 -15.18
N GLY A 142 -16.79 2.85 -14.81
CA GLY A 142 -16.72 4.27 -14.48
C GLY A 142 -17.26 4.57 -13.08
N ALA A 143 -17.61 5.84 -12.83
CA ALA A 143 -17.96 6.31 -11.50
C ALA A 143 -19.24 5.68 -10.89
N ARG A 144 -20.07 5.01 -11.68
CA ARG A 144 -21.36 4.48 -11.21
C ARG A 144 -21.23 3.26 -10.30
N SER A 145 -20.35 2.32 -10.62
CA SER A 145 -20.19 1.06 -9.89
C SER A 145 -19.60 1.25 -8.50
N VAL A 146 -18.73 2.24 -8.33
CA VAL A 146 -18.06 2.51 -7.05
C VAL A 146 -18.98 3.23 -6.05
N GLU A 147 -19.98 4.00 -6.56
CA GLU A 147 -20.98 4.64 -5.70
C GLU A 147 -21.93 3.60 -5.06
N ASP A 148 -22.31 2.55 -5.80
CA ASP A 148 -23.23 1.51 -5.33
C ASP A 148 -22.61 0.60 -4.24
N GLU A 149 -21.30 0.35 -4.27
CA GLU A 149 -20.60 -0.38 -3.21
C GLU A 149 -20.39 0.45 -1.94
N HIS A 150 -20.15 1.76 -2.07
CA HIS A 150 -19.99 2.64 -0.91
C HIS A 150 -21.30 2.84 -0.13
N GLU A 151 -22.46 2.94 -0.81
CA GLU A 151 -23.75 3.06 -0.13
C GLU A 151 -24.16 1.77 0.60
N SER A 152 -23.69 0.59 0.16
CA SER A 152 -23.99 -0.69 0.80
C SER A 152 -23.12 -1.05 2.01
N ASN A 153 -21.95 -0.40 2.18
CA ASN A 153 -20.98 -0.69 3.25
C ASN A 153 -20.83 0.39 4.32
N GLU A 154 -21.49 1.53 4.19
CA GLU A 154 -21.48 2.58 5.22
C GLU A 154 -22.51 2.32 6.32
N SER A 155 -22.16 1.43 7.25
CA SER A 155 -22.64 1.64 8.61
C SER A 155 -21.70 2.65 9.31
N ALA A 156 -22.27 3.53 10.16
CA ALA A 156 -21.55 4.59 10.88
C ALA A 156 -20.28 4.09 11.62
N ASP A 157 -20.20 2.81 11.95
CA ASP A 157 -19.06 2.16 12.59
C ASP A 157 -17.78 2.13 11.71
N ASN A 158 -17.92 2.08 10.37
CA ASN A 158 -16.79 2.15 9.46
C ASN A 158 -16.17 3.55 9.35
N LEU A 159 -16.98 4.60 9.53
CA LEU A 159 -16.49 5.99 9.52
C LEU A 159 -15.62 6.28 10.75
N PHE A 160 -16.01 5.79 11.93
CA PHE A 160 -15.22 5.93 13.16
C PHE A 160 -13.94 5.09 13.13
N SER A 161 -13.98 3.89 12.56
CA SER A 161 -12.79 3.05 12.36
C SER A 161 -11.80 3.70 11.39
N SER A 162 -12.28 4.30 10.30
CA SER A 162 -11.44 5.02 9.32
C SER A 162 -10.84 6.30 9.90
N LEU A 163 -11.57 7.04 10.73
CA LEU A 163 -11.07 8.24 11.42
C LEU A 163 -10.00 7.89 12.46
N GLY A 164 -10.17 6.82 13.23
CA GLY A 164 -9.16 6.33 14.17
C GLY A 164 -7.87 5.88 13.49
N LYS A 165 -7.98 5.23 12.33
CA LYS A 165 -6.82 4.86 11.49
C LYS A 165 -6.09 6.08 10.92
N ILE A 166 -6.81 7.16 10.58
CA ILE A 166 -6.22 8.42 10.10
C ILE A 166 -5.47 9.13 11.23
N GLU A 167 -6.04 9.18 12.44
CA GLU A 167 -5.38 9.77 13.62
C GLU A 167 -4.09 9.02 13.96
N TYR A 168 -4.12 7.69 13.98
CA TYR A 168 -2.93 6.85 14.20
C TYR A 168 -1.85 7.06 13.12
N LYS A 169 -2.24 7.14 11.82
CA LYS A 169 -1.30 7.43 10.72
C LYS A 169 -0.67 8.83 10.85
N LEU A 170 -1.42 9.83 11.32
CA LEU A 170 -0.91 11.18 11.56
C LEU A 170 0.08 11.22 12.74
N GLU A 171 -0.15 10.46 13.79
CA GLU A 171 0.75 10.31 14.93
C GLU A 171 2.10 9.72 14.51
N ILE A 172 2.09 8.62 13.74
CA ILE A 172 3.31 8.00 13.20
C ILE A 172 4.08 8.96 12.28
N ILE A 173 3.40 9.69 11.39
CA ILE A 173 4.04 10.67 10.51
C ILE A 173 4.71 11.79 11.32
N GLU A 174 4.11 12.19 12.43
CA GLU A 174 4.65 13.23 13.30
C GLU A 174 5.86 12.71 14.11
N GLU A 175 5.83 11.46 14.57
CA GLU A 175 6.97 10.80 15.20
C GLU A 175 8.15 10.62 14.24
N ILE A 176 7.92 10.19 12.99
CA ILE A 176 8.96 10.08 11.95
C ILE A 176 9.56 11.45 11.63
N LYS A 177 8.75 12.50 11.52
CA LYS A 177 9.26 13.88 11.35
C LYS A 177 10.14 14.32 12.51
N ASN A 178 9.71 14.04 13.73
CA ASN A 178 10.46 14.39 14.94
C ASN A 178 11.77 13.61 15.03
N ALA A 179 11.79 12.34 14.70
CA ALA A 179 13.00 11.50 14.64
C ALA A 179 14.00 12.02 13.58
N LYS A 180 13.52 12.40 12.38
CA LYS A 180 14.36 13.00 11.33
C LYS A 180 14.97 14.35 11.76
N ILE A 181 14.22 15.19 12.47
CA ILE A 181 14.70 16.46 13.02
C ILE A 181 15.77 16.20 14.09
N LEU A 182 15.56 15.22 14.97
CA LEU A 182 16.52 14.84 16.00
C LEU A 182 17.84 14.33 15.39
N ALA A 183 17.76 13.44 14.41
CA ALA A 183 18.91 12.89 13.69
C ALA A 183 19.71 14.00 12.99
N SER A 184 19.05 14.93 12.30
CA SER A 184 19.72 16.05 11.64
C SER A 184 20.37 17.01 12.63
N THR A 185 19.82 17.16 13.84
CA THR A 185 20.38 18.01 14.90
C THR A 185 21.61 17.38 15.54
N LEU A 186 21.64 16.05 15.65
CA LEU A 186 22.81 15.32 16.15
C LEU A 186 23.98 15.33 15.16
N ILE A 187 23.71 15.19 13.88
CA ILE A 187 24.72 15.23 12.80
C ILE A 187 25.38 16.62 12.72
N ASN A 188 24.65 17.71 12.98
CA ASN A 188 25.17 19.06 12.93
C ASN A 188 25.90 19.52 14.21
N ARG A 189 26.01 18.67 15.24
CA ARG A 189 26.72 18.96 16.50
C ARG A 189 28.05 18.22 16.65
N GLY A 190 28.43 17.38 15.68
CA GLY A 190 29.73 16.72 15.59
C GLY A 190 30.64 17.40 14.58
#